data_e4682f041f8f6a8bea74473979c18595
#
_entry.id   e4682f041f8f6a8bea74473979c18595
#
_cell.length_a   1.000
_cell.length_b   1.000
_cell.length_c   1.000
_cell.angle_alpha   90.00
_cell.angle_beta   90.00
_cell.angle_gamma   90.00
#
_symmetry.space_group_name_H-M   'P 1'
#
loop_
_entity.id
_entity.type
_entity.pdbx_description
1 polymer ?
#
loop_
_entity_poly.entity_id
_entity_poly.type
_entity_poly.pdbx_seq_one_letter_code
_entity_poly.pdbx_strand_id
1 'polypeptide(L)'
;VMEQEGMSFPLHLGVTEAGDGEDGRIKSALGIGALLCDGLGDTIRVSLSEAPEAEIPVARKLVDYVLLRQDHPYIPGMEAPEFNYLSPSRRKTRAVRNIGGEHLPVVIADRMDGKTEVNPQFTPDYIYAGRTLPEQREEGVEYILDADVWEGEAGTWPAFNHAQLPLMGECSAELKFLFMPYMAQTDEVIACLKQHPEVVVVSQSNHPNRLGEHRALVHQLMTEGLQNPVVFFQHYVEDDAEDLQIKAAADMGALIFDGLCDGIFIFNQGNLSHAVIDATAFGILQAGRTRTSKTEYISCPGCGRTLYDLEKTIARIKAATSHLKGLKIGIMGCIVNGPGEMADADYGYVGAGRGKISLYKGKVCVEKNIPEEEAVERLLEFIRTDREENLQ
;
A
#
# COMPACT_ATOMS: atom_id res chain seq x y z
N VAL A 1 -0.45 -6.96 -26.82
CA VAL A 1 -1.21 -7.83 -27.74
C VAL A 1 -2.21 -7.01 -28.55
N MET A 2 -3.21 -6.35 -27.92
CA MET A 2 -4.25 -5.61 -28.67
C MET A 2 -3.65 -4.59 -29.66
N GLU A 3 -2.72 -3.76 -29.21
CA GLU A 3 -2.04 -2.80 -30.06
C GLU A 3 -1.25 -3.47 -31.20
N GLN A 4 -0.52 -4.55 -30.89
CA GLN A 4 0.24 -5.35 -31.89
C GLN A 4 -0.66 -5.98 -32.93
N GLU A 5 -1.88 -6.37 -32.56
CA GLU A 5 -2.88 -6.98 -33.43
C GLU A 5 -3.82 -5.95 -34.08
N GLY A 6 -3.60 -4.65 -33.85
CA GLY A 6 -4.42 -3.57 -34.35
C GLY A 6 -5.86 -3.57 -33.82
N MET A 7 -6.07 -4.09 -32.62
CA MET A 7 -7.40 -4.16 -31.97
C MET A 7 -7.64 -2.92 -31.12
N SER A 8 -8.84 -2.34 -31.20
CA SER A 8 -9.26 -1.14 -30.48
C SER A 8 -10.53 -1.38 -29.65
N PHE A 9 -10.64 -2.54 -29.01
CA PHE A 9 -11.78 -2.84 -28.15
C PHE A 9 -11.70 -2.04 -26.84
N PRO A 10 -12.85 -1.55 -26.31
CA PRO A 10 -12.88 -0.91 -25.00
C PRO A 10 -12.43 -1.88 -23.90
N LEU A 11 -11.65 -1.38 -22.96
CA LEU A 11 -11.18 -2.14 -21.81
C LEU A 11 -12.06 -1.88 -20.59
N HIS A 12 -12.54 -2.95 -19.97
CA HIS A 12 -13.27 -2.92 -18.71
C HIS A 12 -12.36 -3.35 -17.56
N LEU A 13 -12.08 -2.44 -16.62
CA LEU A 13 -11.23 -2.70 -15.47
C LEU A 13 -12.06 -3.07 -14.25
N GLY A 14 -11.57 -4.03 -13.46
CA GLY A 14 -12.22 -4.41 -12.21
C GLY A 14 -11.27 -5.15 -11.29
N VAL A 15 -11.48 -4.97 -9.99
CA VAL A 15 -10.88 -5.80 -8.94
C VAL A 15 -12.00 -6.61 -8.32
N THR A 16 -12.00 -7.92 -8.55
CA THR A 16 -12.94 -8.85 -7.91
C THR A 16 -12.42 -9.23 -6.53
N GLU A 17 -13.35 -9.56 -5.60
CA GLU A 17 -13.04 -9.93 -4.21
C GLU A 17 -12.20 -8.88 -3.47
N ALA A 18 -12.42 -7.59 -3.74
CA ALA A 18 -11.68 -6.50 -3.07
C ALA A 18 -11.89 -6.50 -1.55
N GLY A 19 -13.01 -7.03 -1.07
CA GLY A 19 -13.38 -7.03 0.34
C GLY A 19 -14.33 -5.89 0.69
N ASP A 20 -14.38 -5.53 1.95
CA ASP A 20 -15.23 -4.49 2.52
C ASP A 20 -14.42 -3.39 3.20
N GLY A 21 -15.09 -2.31 3.58
CA GLY A 21 -14.50 -1.21 4.33
C GLY A 21 -13.29 -0.58 3.64
N GLU A 22 -12.28 -0.26 4.41
CA GLU A 22 -11.05 0.36 3.90
C GLU A 22 -10.28 -0.54 2.94
N ASP A 23 -10.23 -1.86 3.20
CA ASP A 23 -9.50 -2.82 2.37
C ASP A 23 -10.08 -2.89 0.95
N GLY A 24 -11.42 -2.91 0.83
CA GLY A 24 -12.09 -2.92 -0.45
C GLY A 24 -11.81 -1.65 -1.27
N ARG A 25 -11.81 -0.51 -0.61
CA ARG A 25 -11.53 0.81 -1.23
C ARG A 25 -10.10 0.91 -1.68
N ILE A 26 -9.15 0.59 -0.81
CA ILE A 26 -7.71 0.62 -1.12
C ILE A 26 -7.36 -0.36 -2.24
N LYS A 27 -7.82 -1.61 -2.19
CA LYS A 27 -7.56 -2.61 -3.24
C LYS A 27 -8.14 -2.19 -4.60
N SER A 28 -9.38 -1.69 -4.60
CA SER A 28 -10.03 -1.20 -5.83
C SER A 28 -9.30 0.00 -6.42
N ALA A 29 -8.98 1.00 -5.58
CA ALA A 29 -8.29 2.21 -6.03
C ALA A 29 -6.85 1.92 -6.49
N LEU A 30 -6.14 1.04 -5.79
CA LEU A 30 -4.78 0.64 -6.15
C LEU A 30 -4.75 -0.12 -7.47
N GLY A 31 -5.60 -1.14 -7.64
CA GLY A 31 -5.59 -1.97 -8.85
C GLY A 31 -6.15 -1.27 -10.09
N ILE A 32 -7.34 -0.67 -9.97
CA ILE A 32 -7.97 0.05 -11.08
C ILE A 32 -7.23 1.37 -11.33
N GLY A 33 -6.90 2.11 -10.26
CA GLY A 33 -6.24 3.41 -10.35
C GLY A 33 -4.88 3.35 -11.01
N ALA A 34 -4.08 2.29 -10.78
CA ALA A 34 -2.79 2.11 -11.45
C ALA A 34 -2.94 2.12 -12.97
N LEU A 35 -3.92 1.39 -13.51
CA LEU A 35 -4.17 1.32 -14.94
C LEU A 35 -4.78 2.62 -15.50
N LEU A 36 -5.76 3.19 -14.78
CA LEU A 36 -6.36 4.47 -15.19
C LEU A 36 -5.32 5.60 -15.24
N CYS A 37 -4.40 5.65 -14.28
CA CYS A 37 -3.33 6.64 -14.27
C CYS A 37 -2.34 6.48 -15.44
N ASP A 38 -2.26 5.28 -16.00
CA ASP A 38 -1.48 4.98 -17.22
C ASP A 38 -2.31 5.17 -18.51
N GLY A 39 -3.52 5.72 -18.40
CA GLY A 39 -4.40 5.94 -19.55
C GLY A 39 -5.06 4.67 -20.08
N LEU A 40 -5.08 3.60 -19.31
CA LEU A 40 -5.69 2.32 -19.68
C LEU A 40 -7.05 2.16 -18.99
N GLY A 41 -8.09 1.84 -19.76
CA GLY A 41 -9.44 1.56 -19.27
C GLY A 41 -10.47 2.57 -19.73
N ASP A 42 -11.59 2.05 -20.24
CA ASP A 42 -12.72 2.83 -20.76
C ASP A 42 -13.92 2.77 -19.82
N THR A 43 -14.04 1.69 -19.06
CA THR A 43 -15.06 1.50 -18.02
C THR A 43 -14.46 0.80 -16.83
N ILE A 44 -15.03 1.02 -15.63
CA ILE A 44 -14.56 0.39 -14.41
C ILE A 44 -15.69 -0.30 -13.65
N ARG A 45 -15.35 -1.30 -12.84
CA ARG A 45 -16.21 -1.92 -11.85
C ARG A 45 -15.50 -1.99 -10.51
N VAL A 46 -16.03 -1.30 -9.53
CA VAL A 46 -15.70 -1.55 -8.12
C VAL A 46 -16.57 -2.69 -7.62
N SER A 47 -16.02 -3.56 -6.79
CA SER A 47 -16.72 -4.74 -6.28
C SER A 47 -16.41 -4.89 -4.79
N LEU A 48 -17.39 -4.49 -3.96
CA LEU A 48 -17.27 -4.49 -2.50
C LEU A 48 -18.16 -5.59 -1.89
N SER A 49 -17.76 -6.11 -0.73
CA SER A 49 -18.58 -7.01 0.08
C SER A 49 -19.53 -6.23 0.99
N GLU A 50 -20.22 -5.25 0.41
CA GLU A 50 -21.14 -4.31 1.04
C GLU A 50 -22.41 -4.19 0.19
N ALA A 51 -23.35 -3.32 0.60
CA ALA A 51 -24.52 -3.01 -0.21
C ALA A 51 -24.10 -2.46 -1.58
N PRO A 52 -24.73 -2.89 -2.69
CA PRO A 52 -24.31 -2.51 -4.05
C PRO A 52 -24.23 -0.98 -4.29
N GLU A 53 -25.04 -0.21 -3.56
CA GLU A 53 -25.07 1.24 -3.64
C GLU A 53 -23.76 1.88 -3.17
N ALA A 54 -22.99 1.20 -2.30
CA ALA A 54 -21.70 1.69 -1.79
C ALA A 54 -20.61 1.69 -2.87
N GLU A 55 -20.72 0.87 -3.92
CA GLU A 55 -19.73 0.76 -4.99
C GLU A 55 -19.67 2.02 -5.87
N ILE A 56 -20.84 2.66 -6.11
CA ILE A 56 -20.96 3.80 -7.04
C ILE A 56 -20.16 5.02 -6.58
N PRO A 57 -20.26 5.48 -5.33
CA PRO A 57 -19.47 6.60 -4.83
C PRO A 57 -17.96 6.33 -4.93
N VAL A 58 -17.50 5.15 -4.56
CA VAL A 58 -16.09 4.75 -4.61
C VAL A 58 -15.56 4.79 -6.05
N ALA A 59 -16.33 4.19 -6.99
CA ALA A 59 -15.98 4.22 -8.41
C ALA A 59 -15.91 5.65 -8.96
N ARG A 60 -16.88 6.50 -8.58
CA ARG A 60 -16.95 7.90 -9.02
C ARG A 60 -15.78 8.70 -8.48
N LYS A 61 -15.49 8.63 -7.18
CA LYS A 61 -14.36 9.32 -6.55
C LYS A 61 -13.04 8.96 -7.22
N LEU A 62 -12.82 7.67 -7.53
CA LEU A 62 -11.61 7.22 -8.22
C LEU A 62 -11.49 7.81 -9.62
N VAL A 63 -12.54 7.74 -10.42
CA VAL A 63 -12.54 8.29 -11.80
C VAL A 63 -12.34 9.80 -11.76
N ASP A 64 -13.12 10.52 -10.95
CA ASP A 64 -13.03 11.98 -10.84
C ASP A 64 -11.62 12.41 -10.40
N TYR A 65 -11.00 11.69 -9.47
CA TYR A 65 -9.62 11.96 -9.04
C TYR A 65 -8.59 11.77 -10.16
N VAL A 66 -8.71 10.71 -10.96
CA VAL A 66 -7.81 10.48 -12.09
C VAL A 66 -8.02 11.54 -13.17
N LEU A 67 -9.26 11.94 -13.43
CA LEU A 67 -9.58 12.98 -14.41
C LEU A 67 -9.01 14.38 -14.04
N LEU A 68 -8.79 14.66 -12.75
CA LEU A 68 -8.13 15.92 -12.33
C LEU A 68 -6.69 16.06 -12.87
N ARG A 69 -6.11 14.98 -13.38
CA ARG A 69 -4.78 14.99 -14.00
C ARG A 69 -4.77 15.33 -15.48
N GLN A 70 -5.94 15.44 -16.10
CA GLN A 70 -6.05 15.82 -17.52
C GLN A 70 -5.32 17.16 -17.75
N ASP A 71 -4.70 17.28 -18.91
CA ASP A 71 -3.97 18.49 -19.34
C ASP A 71 -2.85 18.94 -18.36
N HIS A 72 -2.30 18.01 -17.58
CA HIS A 72 -1.16 18.32 -16.72
C HIS A 72 0.04 18.79 -17.56
N PRO A 73 0.92 19.66 -17.01
CA PRO A 73 2.15 20.06 -17.67
C PRO A 73 3.00 18.85 -18.09
N TYR A 74 3.77 18.99 -19.16
CA TYR A 74 4.65 17.94 -19.63
C TYR A 74 5.75 17.62 -18.60
N ILE A 75 5.94 16.33 -18.31
CA ILE A 75 7.03 15.83 -17.48
C ILE A 75 8.12 15.30 -18.41
N PRO A 76 9.32 15.90 -18.42
CA PRO A 76 10.41 15.47 -19.29
C PRO A 76 11.08 14.20 -18.75
N GLY A 77 10.32 13.12 -18.64
CA GLY A 77 10.82 11.83 -18.19
C GLY A 77 11.74 11.17 -19.22
N MET A 78 12.54 10.23 -18.76
CA MET A 78 13.38 9.40 -19.61
C MET A 78 13.07 7.91 -19.39
N GLU A 79 13.36 7.11 -20.39
CA GLU A 79 13.25 5.66 -20.30
C GLU A 79 14.49 5.11 -19.57
N ALA A 80 14.26 4.28 -18.54
CA ALA A 80 15.34 3.58 -17.85
C ALA A 80 15.65 2.27 -18.61
N PRO A 81 16.91 2.05 -19.04
CA PRO A 81 17.26 0.93 -19.93
C PRO A 81 16.95 -0.46 -19.36
N GLU A 82 16.95 -0.60 -18.04
CA GLU A 82 16.70 -1.88 -17.34
C GLU A 82 15.24 -2.03 -16.91
N PHE A 83 14.37 -1.04 -17.14
CA PHE A 83 12.98 -1.10 -16.73
C PHE A 83 12.11 -1.73 -17.83
N ASN A 84 11.35 -2.76 -17.47
CA ASN A 84 10.40 -3.41 -18.36
C ASN A 84 8.99 -3.38 -17.75
N TYR A 85 8.17 -2.44 -18.17
CA TYR A 85 6.80 -2.28 -17.68
C TYR A 85 5.83 -3.41 -18.12
N LEU A 86 6.19 -4.24 -19.10
CA LEU A 86 5.42 -5.44 -19.48
C LEU A 86 5.68 -6.62 -18.55
N SER A 87 6.82 -6.62 -17.86
CA SER A 87 7.21 -7.62 -16.88
C SER A 87 8.03 -6.95 -15.79
N PRO A 88 7.41 -6.10 -14.98
CA PRO A 88 8.12 -5.34 -13.97
C PRO A 88 8.75 -6.25 -12.92
N SER A 89 9.93 -5.89 -12.47
CA SER A 89 10.61 -6.53 -11.36
C SER A 89 11.02 -5.48 -10.35
N ARG A 90 11.13 -5.88 -9.09
CA ARG A 90 11.56 -4.94 -8.05
C ARG A 90 12.91 -4.32 -8.42
N ARG A 91 12.98 -2.98 -8.38
CA ARG A 91 14.20 -2.21 -8.60
C ARG A 91 15.27 -2.67 -7.60
N LYS A 92 16.47 -2.93 -8.10
CA LYS A 92 17.61 -3.26 -7.25
C LYS A 92 18.11 -1.98 -6.57
N THR A 93 17.95 -1.91 -5.26
CA THR A 93 18.45 -0.83 -4.43
C THR A 93 19.47 -1.35 -3.43
N ARG A 94 20.29 -0.47 -2.87
CA ARG A 94 21.18 -0.80 -1.76
C ARG A 94 20.37 -0.85 -0.47
N ALA A 95 20.66 -1.79 0.41
CA ALA A 95 20.12 -1.75 1.76
C ALA A 95 20.81 -0.62 2.55
N VAL A 96 20.01 0.30 3.08
CA VAL A 96 20.43 1.33 4.03
C VAL A 96 19.66 1.08 5.32
N ARG A 97 20.31 0.47 6.30
CA ARG A 97 19.65 -0.13 7.47
C ARG A 97 18.53 -1.08 7.04
N ASN A 98 17.29 -0.78 7.40
CA ASN A 98 16.11 -1.57 7.05
C ASN A 98 15.34 -1.03 5.80
N ILE A 99 15.93 -0.13 5.02
CA ILE A 99 15.29 0.46 3.83
C ILE A 99 16.01 -0.02 2.56
N GLY A 100 15.26 -0.42 1.54
CA GLY A 100 15.81 -0.90 0.27
C GLY A 100 16.40 -2.32 0.32
N GLY A 101 17.12 -2.72 -0.69
CA GLY A 101 17.61 -4.10 -0.86
C GLY A 101 16.47 -5.12 -0.82
N GLU A 102 16.64 -6.17 -0.01
CA GLU A 102 15.61 -7.20 0.16
C GLU A 102 14.62 -6.88 1.31
N HIS A 103 14.75 -5.72 1.96
CA HIS A 103 13.84 -5.32 3.02
C HIS A 103 12.44 -5.00 2.48
N LEU A 104 11.43 -5.18 3.34
CA LEU A 104 10.06 -4.75 3.03
C LEU A 104 10.01 -3.22 2.96
N PRO A 105 9.12 -2.63 2.15
CA PRO A 105 8.94 -1.20 2.11
C PRO A 105 8.58 -0.63 3.49
N VAL A 106 9.24 0.46 3.86
CA VAL A 106 9.02 1.11 5.16
C VAL A 106 7.83 2.07 5.13
N VAL A 107 7.26 2.34 6.30
CA VAL A 107 6.28 3.40 6.52
C VAL A 107 6.91 4.50 7.35
N ILE A 108 6.93 5.72 6.81
CA ILE A 108 7.27 6.94 7.54
C ILE A 108 5.96 7.65 7.89
N ALA A 109 5.77 7.99 9.16
CA ALA A 109 4.62 8.71 9.65
C ALA A 109 4.97 10.15 10.03
N ASP A 110 4.09 11.10 9.67
CA ASP A 110 4.23 12.49 10.12
C ASP A 110 3.77 12.66 11.58
N ARG A 111 4.58 13.32 12.38
CA ARG A 111 4.27 13.73 13.76
C ARG A 111 4.88 15.09 14.08
N MET A 112 4.93 16.00 13.12
CA MET A 112 5.41 17.37 13.36
C MET A 112 4.53 18.13 14.35
N ASP A 113 3.32 17.65 14.63
CA ASP A 113 2.44 18.20 15.67
C ASP A 113 2.81 17.78 17.10
N GLY A 114 3.86 16.95 17.26
CA GLY A 114 4.39 16.48 18.54
C GLY A 114 3.61 15.31 19.17
N LYS A 115 2.56 14.81 18.53
CA LYS A 115 1.81 13.64 19.00
C LYS A 115 2.48 12.36 18.50
N THR A 116 2.96 11.52 19.40
CA THR A 116 3.73 10.31 19.05
C THR A 116 2.92 9.01 19.12
N GLU A 117 1.66 9.09 19.55
CA GLU A 117 0.80 7.90 19.67
C GLU A 117 0.75 7.11 18.36
N VAL A 118 1.01 5.82 18.47
CA VAL A 118 0.93 4.87 17.36
C VAL A 118 -0.08 3.77 17.65
N ASN A 119 -0.70 3.25 16.62
CA ASN A 119 -1.50 2.04 16.74
C ASN A 119 -0.55 0.83 16.76
N PRO A 120 -0.56 -0.02 17.80
CA PRO A 120 0.33 -1.18 17.88
C PRO A 120 0.21 -2.16 16.70
N GLN A 121 -0.92 -2.16 16.00
CA GLN A 121 -1.13 -2.96 14.79
C GLN A 121 -0.41 -2.36 13.57
N PHE A 122 -0.26 -1.04 13.53
CA PHE A 122 0.29 -0.26 12.43
C PHE A 122 1.39 0.67 12.91
N THR A 123 2.39 0.11 13.61
CA THR A 123 3.54 0.86 14.09
C THR A 123 4.44 1.25 12.91
N PRO A 124 4.63 2.55 12.61
CA PRO A 124 5.52 3.00 11.55
C PRO A 124 6.97 2.64 11.87
N ASP A 125 7.80 2.49 10.84
CA ASP A 125 9.24 2.22 11.02
C ASP A 125 9.97 3.49 11.44
N TYR A 126 9.53 4.63 10.91
CA TYR A 126 10.09 5.96 11.19
C TYR A 126 8.99 6.97 11.46
N ILE A 127 9.28 7.91 12.35
CA ILE A 127 8.44 9.09 12.59
C ILE A 127 9.22 10.34 12.16
N TYR A 128 8.67 11.10 11.23
CA TYR A 128 9.19 12.43 10.90
C TYR A 128 8.65 13.44 11.93
N ALA A 129 9.52 13.90 12.80
CA ALA A 129 9.23 14.83 13.88
C ALA A 129 9.59 16.30 13.54
N GLY A 130 10.14 16.54 12.34
CA GLY A 130 10.53 17.88 11.90
C GLY A 130 11.63 18.47 12.79
N ARG A 131 11.32 19.56 13.49
CA ARG A 131 12.33 20.33 14.24
C ARG A 131 12.43 19.96 15.72
N THR A 132 11.52 19.14 16.23
CA THR A 132 11.44 18.90 17.69
C THR A 132 11.34 17.42 17.96
N LEU A 133 12.38 16.86 18.60
CA LEU A 133 12.34 15.47 19.07
C LEU A 133 11.38 15.36 20.25
N PRO A 134 10.38 14.45 20.21
CA PRO A 134 9.47 14.25 21.32
C PRO A 134 10.16 13.78 22.59
N GLU A 135 9.71 14.24 23.75
CA GLU A 135 10.21 13.81 25.06
C GLU A 135 9.92 12.31 25.32
N GLN A 136 8.72 11.87 24.90
CA GLN A 136 8.34 10.45 24.96
C GLN A 136 8.42 9.87 23.57
N ARG A 137 9.21 8.79 23.41
CA ARG A 137 9.42 8.10 22.16
C ARG A 137 8.83 6.70 22.21
N GLU A 138 8.19 6.28 21.14
CA GLU A 138 7.67 4.93 20.99
C GLU A 138 8.79 3.92 20.87
N GLU A 139 8.66 2.79 21.56
CA GLU A 139 9.65 1.71 21.50
C GLU A 139 9.66 1.06 20.11
N GLY A 140 10.86 0.84 19.58
CA GLY A 140 11.05 0.20 18.27
C GLY A 140 10.79 1.12 17.06
N VAL A 141 10.55 2.42 17.29
CA VAL A 141 10.39 3.44 16.24
C VAL A 141 11.60 4.35 16.21
N GLU A 142 12.13 4.63 15.04
CA GLU A 142 13.21 5.61 14.85
C GLU A 142 12.65 6.95 14.38
N TYR A 143 13.36 8.05 14.65
CA TYR A 143 12.86 9.39 14.39
C TYR A 143 13.70 10.10 13.34
N ILE A 144 13.04 10.91 12.53
CA ILE A 144 13.68 11.75 11.50
C ILE A 144 13.52 13.20 11.92
N LEU A 145 14.63 13.94 11.98
CA LEU A 145 14.66 15.37 12.31
C LEU A 145 15.24 16.17 11.15
N ASP A 146 14.84 17.42 11.03
CA ASP A 146 15.48 18.36 10.11
C ASP A 146 16.98 18.47 10.44
N ALA A 147 17.82 18.44 9.41
CA ALA A 147 19.26 18.34 9.56
C ALA A 147 19.90 19.52 10.33
N ASP A 148 19.25 20.68 10.30
CA ASP A 148 19.75 21.89 10.99
C ASP A 148 19.50 21.88 12.51
N VAL A 149 18.68 20.93 13.01
CA VAL A 149 18.43 20.73 14.43
C VAL A 149 18.84 19.34 14.94
N TRP A 150 19.29 18.46 14.04
CA TRP A 150 19.73 17.13 14.42
C TRP A 150 21.11 17.16 15.10
N GLU A 151 21.23 16.60 16.29
CA GLU A 151 22.46 16.58 17.12
C GLU A 151 23.09 15.19 17.26
N GLY A 152 22.54 14.18 16.56
CA GLY A 152 23.09 12.81 16.57
C GLY A 152 22.59 11.91 17.71
N GLU A 153 21.42 12.18 18.25
CA GLU A 153 20.82 11.34 19.31
C GLU A 153 20.55 9.93 18.78
N ALA A 154 20.71 8.96 19.66
CA ALA A 154 20.46 7.56 19.34
C ALA A 154 19.02 7.32 18.89
N GLY A 155 18.84 6.60 17.77
CA GLY A 155 17.54 6.32 17.16
C GLY A 155 16.95 7.52 16.41
N THR A 156 17.80 8.50 16.04
CA THR A 156 17.40 9.65 15.23
C THR A 156 18.27 9.81 13.98
N TRP A 157 17.68 10.35 12.90
CA TRP A 157 18.31 10.48 11.59
C TRP A 157 18.04 11.84 10.96
N PRO A 158 19.03 12.45 10.29
CA PRO A 158 18.87 13.76 9.69
C PRO A 158 18.10 13.72 8.35
N ALA A 159 17.24 14.71 8.16
CA ALA A 159 16.55 14.98 6.92
C ALA A 159 17.09 16.26 6.27
N PHE A 160 17.51 16.15 5.03
CA PHE A 160 18.04 17.24 4.22
C PHE A 160 17.06 17.56 3.08
N ASN A 161 17.06 18.79 2.61
CA ASN A 161 16.49 19.15 1.32
C ASN A 161 17.64 19.33 0.27
N HIS A 162 17.26 19.40 -0.99
CA HIS A 162 18.25 19.49 -2.10
C HIS A 162 19.13 20.76 -2.08
N ALA A 163 18.79 21.80 -1.32
CA ALA A 163 19.65 22.95 -1.12
C ALA A 163 20.72 22.75 -0.03
N GLN A 164 20.62 21.68 0.75
CA GLN A 164 21.52 21.38 1.87
C GLN A 164 22.57 20.31 1.53
N LEU A 165 22.89 20.08 0.24
CA LEU A 165 23.86 19.07 -0.17
C LEU A 165 25.24 19.23 0.49
N PRO A 166 25.83 20.44 0.65
CA PRO A 166 27.10 20.58 1.36
C PRO A 166 27.04 20.08 2.81
N LEU A 167 25.97 20.44 3.52
CA LEU A 167 25.73 19.98 4.89
C LEU A 167 25.56 18.46 4.97
N MET A 168 24.83 17.88 4.00
CA MET A 168 24.65 16.43 3.90
C MET A 168 25.98 15.69 3.66
N GLY A 169 26.85 16.27 2.83
CA GLY A 169 28.18 15.71 2.53
C GLY A 169 29.11 15.67 3.75
N GLU A 170 29.00 16.64 4.66
CA GLU A 170 29.79 16.71 5.89
C GLU A 170 29.21 15.85 7.03
N CYS A 171 27.95 15.45 6.94
CA CYS A 171 27.28 14.67 7.96
C CYS A 171 27.75 13.21 7.95
N SER A 172 28.11 12.67 9.12
CA SER A 172 28.61 11.30 9.29
C SER A 172 27.52 10.25 9.65
N ALA A 173 26.24 10.60 9.58
CA ALA A 173 25.15 9.67 9.88
C ALA A 173 25.13 8.48 8.91
N GLU A 174 24.84 7.27 9.44
CA GLU A 174 24.74 6.03 8.65
C GLU A 174 23.49 5.96 7.78
N LEU A 175 22.48 6.76 8.10
CA LEU A 175 21.24 6.92 7.36
C LEU A 175 20.93 8.41 7.26
N LYS A 176 20.67 8.87 6.05
CA LYS A 176 20.30 10.25 5.75
C LYS A 176 19.07 10.24 4.84
N PHE A 177 18.15 11.14 5.06
CA PHE A 177 16.99 11.32 4.20
C PHE A 177 17.16 12.58 3.36
N LEU A 178 17.07 12.46 2.04
CA LEU A 178 17.11 13.60 1.12
C LEU A 178 15.74 13.84 0.49
N PHE A 179 15.07 14.89 0.92
CA PHE A 179 13.79 15.33 0.37
C PHE A 179 14.03 16.13 -0.91
N MET A 180 13.53 15.63 -2.04
CA MET A 180 13.72 16.29 -3.32
C MET A 180 12.59 16.03 -4.32
N PRO A 181 12.16 17.04 -5.10
CA PRO A 181 11.31 16.86 -6.26
C PRO A 181 12.12 16.41 -7.47
N TYR A 182 11.44 15.86 -8.48
CA TYR A 182 12.08 15.44 -9.74
C TYR A 182 12.95 16.55 -10.36
N MET A 183 12.44 17.78 -10.43
CA MET A 183 13.14 18.90 -11.04
C MET A 183 14.41 19.33 -10.29
N ALA A 184 14.65 18.84 -9.08
CA ALA A 184 15.89 19.11 -8.32
C ALA A 184 17.02 18.11 -8.64
N GLN A 185 16.84 17.15 -9.53
CA GLN A 185 17.87 16.20 -9.95
C GLN A 185 18.90 16.86 -10.89
N THR A 186 19.75 17.69 -10.33
CA THR A 186 20.89 18.31 -11.03
C THR A 186 22.10 17.38 -11.05
N ASP A 187 23.09 17.68 -11.90
CA ASP A 187 24.36 16.95 -11.92
C ASP A 187 25.05 16.93 -10.54
N GLU A 188 24.89 18.00 -9.75
CA GLU A 188 25.43 18.12 -8.40
C GLU A 188 24.75 17.12 -7.44
N VAL A 189 23.42 17.02 -7.50
CA VAL A 189 22.65 16.04 -6.70
C VAL A 189 23.07 14.62 -7.09
N ILE A 190 23.15 14.32 -8.38
CA ILE A 190 23.55 13.01 -8.89
C ILE A 190 24.97 12.65 -8.42
N ALA A 191 25.91 13.59 -8.53
CA ALA A 191 27.29 13.41 -8.07
C ALA A 191 27.36 13.18 -6.56
N CYS A 192 26.55 13.90 -5.79
CA CYS A 192 26.45 13.73 -4.34
C CYS A 192 25.89 12.35 -3.97
N LEU A 193 24.80 11.91 -4.60
CA LEU A 193 24.22 10.59 -4.36
C LEU A 193 25.18 9.43 -4.72
N LYS A 194 26.02 9.59 -5.76
CA LYS A 194 27.07 8.62 -6.11
C LYS A 194 28.12 8.46 -4.98
N GLN A 195 28.38 9.52 -4.22
CA GLN A 195 29.34 9.52 -3.12
C GLN A 195 28.74 9.09 -1.78
N HIS A 196 27.41 9.21 -1.65
CA HIS A 196 26.66 8.98 -0.41
C HIS A 196 25.63 7.84 -0.55
N PRO A 197 26.09 6.58 -0.59
CA PRO A 197 25.21 5.41 -0.72
C PRO A 197 24.29 5.17 0.49
N GLU A 198 24.56 5.83 1.62
CA GLU A 198 23.75 5.82 2.83
C GLU A 198 22.52 6.75 2.77
N VAL A 199 22.34 7.46 1.67
CA VAL A 199 21.20 8.37 1.49
C VAL A 199 19.99 7.62 0.96
N VAL A 200 18.85 7.81 1.63
CA VAL A 200 17.51 7.44 1.16
C VAL A 200 16.86 8.66 0.55
N VAL A 201 16.44 8.56 -0.69
CA VAL A 201 15.74 9.65 -1.41
C VAL A 201 14.27 9.64 -1.00
N VAL A 202 13.78 10.77 -0.49
CA VAL A 202 12.36 11.00 -0.25
C VAL A 202 11.82 11.83 -1.42
N SER A 203 11.18 11.13 -2.35
CA SER A 203 10.67 11.74 -3.58
C SER A 203 9.41 12.55 -3.29
N GLN A 204 9.43 13.85 -3.60
CA GLN A 204 8.32 14.78 -3.43
C GLN A 204 7.76 15.22 -4.77
N SER A 205 6.48 15.50 -4.84
CA SER A 205 5.85 16.07 -6.03
C SER A 205 4.67 16.98 -5.67
N ASN A 206 4.66 18.17 -6.28
CA ASN A 206 3.51 19.09 -6.30
C ASN A 206 2.84 19.13 -7.68
N HIS A 207 3.24 18.25 -8.58
CA HIS A 207 2.70 18.17 -9.93
C HIS A 207 1.28 17.56 -9.92
N PRO A 208 0.33 17.99 -10.76
CA PRO A 208 -0.98 17.36 -10.87
C PRO A 208 -0.89 15.85 -11.15
N ASN A 209 0.03 15.43 -12.02
CA ASN A 209 0.39 14.03 -12.20
C ASN A 209 1.65 13.69 -11.38
N ARG A 210 1.48 13.57 -10.06
CA ARG A 210 2.57 13.24 -9.15
C ARG A 210 3.19 11.87 -9.40
N LEU A 211 2.37 10.90 -9.82
CA LEU A 211 2.84 9.57 -10.20
C LEU A 211 3.89 9.66 -11.33
N GLY A 212 3.62 10.47 -12.36
CA GLY A 212 4.55 10.67 -13.47
C GLY A 212 5.89 11.28 -13.03
N GLU A 213 5.88 12.28 -12.13
CA GLU A 213 7.12 12.86 -11.59
C GLU A 213 7.90 11.85 -10.73
N HIS A 214 7.22 11.07 -9.89
CA HIS A 214 7.88 10.04 -9.10
C HIS A 214 8.54 8.97 -9.97
N ARG A 215 7.85 8.51 -11.03
CA ARG A 215 8.44 7.60 -12.02
C ARG A 215 9.64 8.21 -12.71
N ALA A 216 9.52 9.46 -13.19
CA ALA A 216 10.61 10.17 -13.85
C ALA A 216 11.85 10.29 -12.95
N LEU A 217 11.65 10.62 -11.66
CA LEU A 217 12.73 10.68 -10.68
C LEU A 217 13.44 9.32 -10.58
N VAL A 218 12.70 8.23 -10.39
CA VAL A 218 13.31 6.90 -10.21
C VAL A 218 13.98 6.43 -11.51
N HIS A 219 13.38 6.65 -12.69
CA HIS A 219 13.98 6.29 -13.97
C HIS A 219 15.30 7.04 -14.21
N GLN A 220 15.39 8.30 -13.81
CA GLN A 220 16.66 9.04 -13.89
C GLN A 220 17.70 8.44 -12.95
N LEU A 221 17.35 8.11 -11.69
CA LEU A 221 18.25 7.41 -10.78
C LEU A 221 18.75 6.08 -11.37
N MET A 222 17.86 5.30 -12.01
CA MET A 222 18.22 4.05 -12.68
C MET A 222 19.19 4.29 -13.86
N THR A 223 18.91 5.29 -14.70
CA THR A 223 19.76 5.66 -15.84
C THR A 223 21.14 6.08 -15.38
N GLU A 224 21.25 6.75 -14.23
CA GLU A 224 22.51 7.14 -13.62
C GLU A 224 23.22 6.01 -12.84
N GLY A 225 22.64 4.81 -12.80
CA GLY A 225 23.16 3.66 -12.06
C GLY A 225 23.09 3.80 -10.54
N LEU A 226 22.24 4.69 -10.04
CA LEU A 226 22.07 4.94 -8.60
C LEU A 226 21.17 3.90 -7.95
N GLN A 227 21.64 3.33 -6.85
CA GLN A 227 20.94 2.31 -6.08
C GLN A 227 20.40 2.82 -4.74
N ASN A 228 20.34 4.14 -4.57
CA ASN A 228 19.75 4.74 -3.37
C ASN A 228 18.28 4.34 -3.26
N PRO A 229 17.80 3.87 -2.08
CA PRO A 229 16.38 3.57 -1.87
C PRO A 229 15.51 4.81 -2.04
N VAL A 230 14.25 4.60 -2.46
CA VAL A 230 13.29 5.69 -2.67
C VAL A 230 12.04 5.47 -1.83
N VAL A 231 11.73 6.46 -1.00
CA VAL A 231 10.47 6.59 -0.27
C VAL A 231 9.60 7.64 -0.98
N PHE A 232 8.35 7.31 -1.26
CA PHE A 232 7.43 8.24 -1.91
C PHE A 232 6.66 9.06 -0.89
N PHE A 233 6.91 10.37 -0.88
CA PHE A 233 6.17 11.34 -0.08
C PHE A 233 4.92 11.78 -0.83
N GLN A 234 3.76 11.57 -0.20
CA GLN A 234 2.45 11.89 -0.76
C GLN A 234 1.75 12.90 0.16
N HIS A 235 1.44 14.08 -0.40
CA HIS A 235 0.77 15.15 0.33
C HIS A 235 -0.71 15.24 -0.05
N TYR A 236 -1.58 15.23 0.98
CA TYR A 236 -3.03 15.37 0.87
C TYR A 236 -3.58 16.41 1.84
N VAL A 237 -4.83 16.83 1.58
CA VAL A 237 -5.61 17.76 2.44
C VAL A 237 -7.02 17.17 2.53
N GLU A 238 -7.16 16.00 3.15
CA GLU A 238 -8.43 15.27 3.17
C GLU A 238 -9.00 15.23 4.59
N ASP A 239 -10.31 15.52 4.71
CA ASP A 239 -11.07 15.41 5.95
C ASP A 239 -11.88 14.10 6.02
N ASP A 240 -11.97 13.38 4.92
CA ASP A 240 -12.67 12.10 4.79
C ASP A 240 -11.67 10.95 4.57
N ALA A 241 -11.80 9.89 5.37
CA ALA A 241 -10.89 8.75 5.31
C ALA A 241 -10.98 8.00 3.98
N GLU A 242 -12.19 7.86 3.40
CA GLU A 242 -12.39 7.20 2.11
C GLU A 242 -11.70 7.97 0.98
N ASP A 243 -11.76 9.31 1.01
CA ASP A 243 -11.07 10.15 0.03
C ASP A 243 -9.55 9.97 0.10
N LEU A 244 -8.97 9.98 1.31
CA LEU A 244 -7.55 9.71 1.49
C LEU A 244 -7.17 8.33 0.98
N GLN A 245 -7.92 7.29 1.34
CA GLN A 245 -7.67 5.90 0.95
C GLN A 245 -7.67 5.73 -0.58
N ILE A 246 -8.69 6.28 -1.25
CA ILE A 246 -8.83 6.18 -2.72
C ILE A 246 -7.70 6.93 -3.43
N LYS A 247 -7.44 8.18 -3.04
CA LYS A 247 -6.43 9.02 -3.68
C LYS A 247 -5.02 8.48 -3.47
N ALA A 248 -4.67 8.15 -2.23
CA ALA A 248 -3.35 7.63 -1.90
C ALA A 248 -3.09 6.25 -2.55
N ALA A 249 -4.10 5.37 -2.56
CA ALA A 249 -3.96 4.08 -3.23
C ALA A 249 -3.81 4.22 -4.75
N ALA A 250 -4.56 5.13 -5.40
CA ALA A 250 -4.43 5.38 -6.83
C ALA A 250 -3.05 5.95 -7.21
N ASP A 251 -2.49 6.84 -6.38
CA ASP A 251 -1.16 7.43 -6.61
C ASP A 251 -0.03 6.40 -6.44
N MET A 252 -0.19 5.48 -5.48
CA MET A 252 0.85 4.51 -5.15
C MET A 252 0.80 3.22 -5.97
N GLY A 253 -0.38 2.90 -6.55
CA GLY A 253 -0.61 1.61 -7.19
C GLY A 253 0.42 1.26 -8.25
N ALA A 254 0.59 2.12 -9.23
CA ALA A 254 1.54 1.89 -10.32
C ALA A 254 2.99 1.85 -9.83
N LEU A 255 3.40 2.72 -8.87
CA LEU A 255 4.75 2.71 -8.30
C LEU A 255 5.09 1.40 -7.60
N ILE A 256 4.11 0.82 -6.91
CA ILE A 256 4.24 -0.48 -6.23
C ILE A 256 4.31 -1.62 -7.25
N PHE A 257 3.41 -1.63 -8.24
CA PHE A 257 3.39 -2.69 -9.27
C PHE A 257 4.58 -2.64 -10.20
N ASP A 258 5.13 -1.46 -10.46
CA ASP A 258 6.38 -1.29 -11.19
C ASP A 258 7.62 -1.74 -10.37
N GLY A 259 7.44 -2.05 -9.08
CA GLY A 259 8.53 -2.46 -8.19
C GLY A 259 9.48 -1.34 -7.80
N LEU A 260 9.04 -0.08 -7.83
CA LEU A 260 9.87 1.10 -7.59
C LEU A 260 9.89 1.55 -6.12
N CYS A 261 9.04 0.97 -5.26
CA CYS A 261 8.74 1.46 -3.92
C CYS A 261 9.61 0.77 -2.85
N ASP A 262 10.45 1.54 -2.15
CA ASP A 262 11.16 1.11 -0.94
C ASP A 262 10.50 1.65 0.35
N GLY A 263 9.52 2.54 0.23
CA GLY A 263 8.73 3.04 1.35
C GLY A 263 7.68 4.07 0.94
N ILE A 264 6.76 4.32 1.86
CA ILE A 264 5.67 5.27 1.71
C ILE A 264 5.67 6.26 2.87
N PHE A 265 5.41 7.53 2.56
CA PHE A 265 5.25 8.60 3.52
C PHE A 265 4.00 9.41 3.15
N ILE A 266 2.88 9.19 3.87
CA ILE A 266 1.65 9.94 3.68
C ILE A 266 1.61 11.11 4.66
N PHE A 267 1.51 12.32 4.13
CA PHE A 267 1.31 13.54 4.89
C PHE A 267 -0.06 14.12 4.57
N ASN A 268 -0.93 14.26 5.57
CA ASN A 268 -2.27 14.81 5.39
C ASN A 268 -2.49 16.03 6.29
N GLN A 269 -2.78 17.18 5.69
CA GLN A 269 -3.08 18.43 6.40
C GLN A 269 -4.57 18.58 6.75
N GLY A 270 -5.43 17.65 6.32
CA GLY A 270 -6.84 17.61 6.73
C GLY A 270 -7.04 17.04 8.15
N ASN A 271 -8.30 16.98 8.58
CA ASN A 271 -8.68 16.65 9.97
C ASN A 271 -8.79 15.13 10.23
N LEU A 272 -7.91 14.32 9.64
CA LEU A 272 -7.86 12.90 9.91
C LEU A 272 -6.88 12.59 11.05
N SER A 273 -7.21 11.58 11.87
CA SER A 273 -6.30 11.12 12.91
C SER A 273 -5.07 10.43 12.33
N HIS A 274 -3.95 10.49 13.01
CA HIS A 274 -2.73 9.78 12.65
C HIS A 274 -2.97 8.27 12.47
N ALA A 275 -3.83 7.67 13.30
CA ALA A 275 -4.18 6.26 13.21
C ALA A 275 -4.81 5.89 11.85
N VAL A 276 -5.64 6.75 11.28
CA VAL A 276 -6.25 6.55 9.95
C VAL A 276 -5.20 6.69 8.85
N ILE A 277 -4.31 7.68 8.97
CA ILE A 277 -3.24 7.92 7.98
C ILE A 277 -2.27 6.74 7.96
N ASP A 278 -1.82 6.30 9.13
CA ASP A 278 -0.91 5.15 9.26
C ASP A 278 -1.56 3.87 8.74
N ALA A 279 -2.82 3.58 9.14
CA ALA A 279 -3.58 2.43 8.64
C ALA A 279 -3.71 2.44 7.12
N THR A 280 -3.93 3.61 6.51
CA THR A 280 -3.99 3.79 5.05
C THR A 280 -2.64 3.43 4.40
N ALA A 281 -1.51 3.90 4.93
CA ALA A 281 -0.18 3.58 4.40
C ALA A 281 0.10 2.07 4.45
N PHE A 282 -0.14 1.42 5.60
CA PHE A 282 0.00 -0.03 5.74
C PHE A 282 -0.98 -0.81 4.85
N GLY A 283 -2.21 -0.33 4.73
CA GLY A 283 -3.24 -0.91 3.87
C GLY A 283 -2.84 -0.90 2.38
N ILE A 284 -2.23 0.19 1.91
CA ILE A 284 -1.71 0.32 0.55
C ILE A 284 -0.59 -0.70 0.29
N LEU A 285 0.39 -0.80 1.18
CA LEU A 285 1.49 -1.76 1.05
C LEU A 285 0.98 -3.22 1.08
N GLN A 286 -0.03 -3.50 1.89
CA GLN A 286 -0.65 -4.83 1.96
C GLN A 286 -1.47 -5.12 0.70
N ALA A 287 -2.25 -4.17 0.20
CA ALA A 287 -3.01 -4.33 -1.04
C ALA A 287 -2.09 -4.57 -2.25
N GLY A 288 -0.91 -3.93 -2.27
CA GLY A 288 0.15 -4.15 -3.24
C GLY A 288 0.98 -5.42 -2.99
N ARG A 289 0.68 -6.21 -1.97
CA ARG A 289 1.39 -7.45 -1.58
C ARG A 289 2.89 -7.27 -1.31
N THR A 290 3.31 -6.05 -0.95
CA THR A 290 4.71 -5.73 -0.66
C THR A 290 5.04 -5.82 0.82
N ARG A 291 4.03 -5.65 1.70
CA ARG A 291 4.19 -5.80 3.16
C ARG A 291 2.88 -6.23 3.81
N THR A 292 2.88 -7.32 4.57
CA THR A 292 1.71 -7.81 5.30
C THR A 292 1.74 -7.30 6.74
N SER A 293 0.68 -6.60 7.15
CA SER A 293 0.54 -5.97 8.47
C SER A 293 -0.60 -6.54 9.32
N LYS A 294 -1.61 -7.11 8.67
CA LYS A 294 -2.82 -7.69 9.31
C LYS A 294 -3.26 -8.96 8.60
N THR A 295 -4.29 -9.63 9.11
CA THR A 295 -4.99 -10.70 8.40
C THR A 295 -5.58 -10.15 7.10
N GLU A 296 -5.38 -10.84 6.00
CA GLU A 296 -6.01 -10.52 4.71
C GLU A 296 -7.32 -11.27 4.57
N TYR A 297 -8.36 -10.56 4.16
CA TYR A 297 -9.67 -11.15 3.87
C TYR A 297 -9.94 -11.11 2.37
N ILE A 298 -10.33 -12.26 1.82
CA ILE A 298 -10.76 -12.42 0.43
C ILE A 298 -12.25 -12.74 0.50
N SER A 299 -13.11 -11.78 0.19
CA SER A 299 -14.55 -11.96 0.27
C SER A 299 -15.23 -11.56 -1.04
N CYS A 300 -16.20 -12.35 -1.46
CA CYS A 300 -16.99 -12.05 -2.65
C CYS A 300 -18.00 -10.91 -2.36
N PRO A 301 -18.44 -10.17 -3.38
CA PRO A 301 -19.39 -9.05 -3.20
C PRO A 301 -20.81 -9.50 -2.85
N GLY A 302 -21.06 -10.79 -2.75
CA GLY A 302 -22.40 -11.32 -2.62
C GLY A 302 -23.16 -11.33 -3.95
N CYS A 303 -24.08 -12.26 -4.08
CA CYS A 303 -24.98 -12.36 -5.25
C CYS A 303 -26.21 -13.16 -4.88
N GLY A 304 -27.12 -13.38 -5.82
CA GLY A 304 -28.33 -14.20 -5.59
C GLY A 304 -28.05 -15.67 -5.18
N ARG A 305 -26.79 -16.11 -5.21
CA ARG A 305 -26.36 -17.43 -4.74
C ARG A 305 -25.80 -17.40 -3.30
N THR A 306 -25.66 -16.23 -2.70
CA THR A 306 -25.23 -16.10 -1.30
C THR A 306 -26.31 -16.66 -0.38
N LEU A 307 -25.91 -17.56 0.52
CA LEU A 307 -26.84 -18.40 1.26
C LEU A 307 -26.95 -18.03 2.75
N TYR A 308 -26.26 -16.99 3.18
CA TYR A 308 -26.20 -16.48 4.55
C TYR A 308 -25.97 -14.96 4.56
N ASP A 309 -26.05 -14.33 5.74
CA ASP A 309 -25.75 -12.91 5.91
C ASP A 309 -24.22 -12.69 5.83
N LEU A 310 -23.75 -12.35 4.63
CA LEU A 310 -22.31 -12.23 4.31
C LEU A 310 -21.64 -11.13 5.14
N GLU A 311 -22.25 -9.95 5.22
CA GLU A 311 -21.67 -8.79 5.92
C GLU A 311 -21.48 -9.06 7.42
N LYS A 312 -22.50 -9.61 8.09
CA LYS A 312 -22.39 -9.98 9.51
C LYS A 312 -21.36 -11.06 9.74
N THR A 313 -21.27 -12.03 8.83
CA THR A 313 -20.30 -13.12 8.95
C THR A 313 -18.88 -12.61 8.77
N ILE A 314 -18.63 -11.75 7.80
CA ILE A 314 -17.34 -11.07 7.60
C ILE A 314 -16.95 -10.31 8.88
N ALA A 315 -17.86 -9.49 9.43
CA ALA A 315 -17.62 -8.72 10.65
C ALA A 315 -17.25 -9.62 11.84
N ARG A 316 -17.96 -10.75 12.04
CA ARG A 316 -17.67 -11.73 13.12
C ARG A 316 -16.29 -12.37 12.95
N ILE A 317 -15.95 -12.82 11.74
CA ILE A 317 -14.67 -13.45 11.45
C ILE A 317 -13.53 -12.43 11.63
N LYS A 318 -13.69 -11.21 11.11
CA LYS A 318 -12.71 -10.13 11.28
C LYS A 318 -12.46 -9.80 12.75
N ALA A 319 -13.53 -9.63 13.54
CA ALA A 319 -13.39 -9.32 14.97
C ALA A 319 -12.58 -10.38 15.74
N ALA A 320 -12.68 -11.65 15.31
CA ALA A 320 -12.00 -12.75 15.98
C ALA A 320 -10.60 -13.06 15.43
N THR A 321 -10.23 -12.60 14.22
CA THR A 321 -9.00 -13.03 13.53
C THR A 321 -8.08 -11.88 13.09
N SER A 322 -8.48 -10.61 13.20
CA SER A 322 -7.72 -9.46 12.73
C SER A 322 -6.28 -9.36 13.28
N HIS A 323 -6.05 -9.93 14.46
CA HIS A 323 -4.74 -9.99 15.12
C HIS A 323 -3.80 -11.08 14.55
N LEU A 324 -4.31 -11.98 13.70
CA LEU A 324 -3.54 -13.10 13.15
C LEU A 324 -2.76 -12.66 11.89
N LYS A 325 -1.72 -11.85 12.09
CA LYS A 325 -0.89 -11.33 10.99
C LYS A 325 -0.41 -12.44 10.07
N GLY A 326 -0.42 -12.16 8.76
CA GLY A 326 0.10 -13.06 7.73
C GLY A 326 -0.89 -14.11 7.23
N LEU A 327 -2.05 -14.28 7.87
CA LEU A 327 -3.08 -15.19 7.38
C LEU A 327 -3.95 -14.54 6.30
N LYS A 328 -4.41 -15.39 5.39
CA LYS A 328 -5.42 -15.06 4.38
C LYS A 328 -6.66 -15.92 4.60
N ILE A 329 -7.81 -15.28 4.84
CA ILE A 329 -9.07 -15.95 5.10
C ILE A 329 -10.07 -15.64 3.99
N GLY A 330 -10.51 -16.67 3.27
CA GLY A 330 -11.55 -16.59 2.25
C GLY A 330 -12.94 -16.67 2.87
N ILE A 331 -13.84 -15.74 2.54
CA ILE A 331 -15.23 -15.72 3.03
C ILE A 331 -16.15 -15.63 1.81
N MET A 332 -16.74 -16.77 1.41
CA MET A 332 -17.43 -16.90 0.13
C MET A 332 -18.90 -17.26 0.30
N GLY A 333 -19.77 -16.54 -0.35
CA GLY A 333 -21.22 -16.71 -0.27
C GLY A 333 -21.71 -18.06 -0.81
N CYS A 334 -20.99 -18.72 -1.71
CA CYS A 334 -21.39 -20.01 -2.29
C CYS A 334 -20.22 -20.85 -2.81
N ILE A 335 -20.46 -22.16 -2.98
CA ILE A 335 -19.45 -23.10 -3.49
C ILE A 335 -19.22 -23.03 -5.01
N VAL A 336 -19.99 -22.25 -5.75
CA VAL A 336 -19.91 -22.27 -7.21
C VAL A 336 -18.60 -21.63 -7.70
N ASN A 337 -18.33 -20.43 -7.25
CA ASN A 337 -17.09 -19.71 -7.59
C ASN A 337 -16.13 -19.64 -6.40
N GLY A 338 -16.66 -19.68 -5.18
CA GLY A 338 -15.91 -19.41 -3.95
C GLY A 338 -14.59 -20.15 -3.83
N PRO A 339 -14.51 -21.48 -4.01
CA PRO A 339 -13.24 -22.21 -3.92
C PRO A 339 -12.17 -21.77 -4.95
N GLY A 340 -12.61 -21.27 -6.12
CA GLY A 340 -11.72 -20.72 -7.14
C GLY A 340 -11.24 -19.30 -6.79
N GLU A 341 -12.18 -18.47 -6.35
CA GLU A 341 -11.94 -17.06 -6.01
C GLU A 341 -11.04 -16.89 -4.77
N MET A 342 -11.11 -17.85 -3.82
CA MET A 342 -10.25 -17.86 -2.64
C MET A 342 -9.04 -18.78 -2.76
N ALA A 343 -8.59 -19.08 -3.98
CA ALA A 343 -7.50 -20.04 -4.22
C ALA A 343 -6.19 -19.73 -3.49
N ASP A 344 -5.94 -18.47 -3.17
CA ASP A 344 -4.77 -17.98 -2.44
C ASP A 344 -5.01 -17.88 -0.91
N ALA A 345 -6.20 -18.22 -0.42
CA ALA A 345 -6.51 -18.18 1.01
C ALA A 345 -5.90 -19.38 1.74
N ASP A 346 -5.40 -19.16 2.96
CA ASP A 346 -4.95 -20.23 3.85
C ASP A 346 -6.14 -21.02 4.39
N TYR A 347 -7.20 -20.31 4.78
CA TYR A 347 -8.45 -20.87 5.29
C TYR A 347 -9.65 -20.29 4.56
N GLY A 348 -10.71 -21.09 4.42
CA GLY A 348 -11.91 -20.67 3.72
C GLY A 348 -13.19 -20.99 4.49
N TYR A 349 -14.12 -20.03 4.51
CA TYR A 349 -15.50 -20.14 4.98
C TYR A 349 -16.43 -20.00 3.77
N VAL A 350 -17.11 -21.06 3.37
CA VAL A 350 -17.83 -21.12 2.09
C VAL A 350 -19.26 -21.60 2.28
N GLY A 351 -20.24 -20.83 1.81
CA GLY A 351 -21.65 -21.24 1.80
C GLY A 351 -21.86 -22.49 0.97
N ALA A 352 -22.33 -23.58 1.61
CA ALA A 352 -22.52 -24.89 0.97
C ALA A 352 -24.00 -25.22 0.66
N GLY A 353 -24.90 -24.58 1.35
CA GLY A 353 -26.33 -24.74 1.24
C GLY A 353 -27.04 -23.81 2.21
N ARG A 354 -28.38 -23.78 2.22
CA ARG A 354 -29.16 -22.93 3.11
C ARG A 354 -28.86 -23.32 4.57
N GLY A 355 -28.32 -22.40 5.38
CA GLY A 355 -27.89 -22.62 6.75
C GLY A 355 -26.73 -23.61 6.92
N LYS A 356 -25.96 -23.87 5.86
CA LYS A 356 -24.81 -24.79 5.87
C LYS A 356 -23.56 -24.17 5.27
N ILE A 357 -22.46 -24.40 5.94
CA ILE A 357 -21.14 -23.89 5.58
C ILE A 357 -20.17 -25.07 5.39
N SER A 358 -19.17 -24.89 4.55
CA SER A 358 -18.01 -25.77 4.44
C SER A 358 -16.75 -24.99 4.73
N LEU A 359 -15.82 -25.61 5.46
CA LEU A 359 -14.49 -25.05 5.75
C LEU A 359 -13.44 -25.65 4.85
N TYR A 360 -12.47 -24.79 4.49
CA TYR A 360 -11.38 -25.14 3.58
C TYR A 360 -10.03 -24.81 4.21
N LYS A 361 -9.02 -25.62 3.85
CA LYS A 361 -7.59 -25.31 3.99
C LYS A 361 -7.00 -25.17 2.57
N GLY A 362 -6.63 -23.96 2.19
CA GLY A 362 -6.32 -23.69 0.78
C GLY A 362 -7.49 -24.10 -0.11
N LYS A 363 -7.22 -24.98 -1.06
CA LYS A 363 -8.23 -25.51 -2.01
C LYS A 363 -8.96 -26.78 -1.53
N VAL A 364 -8.58 -27.33 -0.38
CA VAL A 364 -9.12 -28.60 0.12
C VAL A 364 -10.24 -28.35 1.10
N CYS A 365 -11.43 -28.91 0.83
CA CYS A 365 -12.54 -28.88 1.77
C CYS A 365 -12.28 -29.86 2.92
N VAL A 366 -12.12 -29.32 4.14
CA VAL A 366 -11.79 -30.10 5.36
C VAL A 366 -13.01 -30.51 6.17
N GLU A 367 -14.05 -29.67 6.19
CA GLU A 367 -15.28 -29.99 6.88
C GLU A 367 -16.49 -29.51 6.06
N LYS A 368 -17.56 -30.31 5.99
CA LYS A 368 -18.74 -30.04 5.15
C LYS A 368 -20.00 -29.95 5.95
N ASN A 369 -20.95 -29.14 5.48
CA ASN A 369 -22.32 -29.09 5.98
C ASN A 369 -22.42 -28.71 7.48
N ILE A 370 -21.51 -27.88 7.97
CA ILE A 370 -21.54 -27.33 9.33
C ILE A 370 -22.75 -26.40 9.44
N PRO A 371 -23.54 -26.43 10.52
CA PRO A 371 -24.58 -25.44 10.78
C PRO A 371 -23.96 -24.02 10.80
N GLU A 372 -24.60 -23.05 10.15
CA GLU A 372 -24.11 -21.67 10.06
C GLU A 372 -23.81 -21.06 11.44
N GLU A 373 -24.62 -21.36 12.44
CA GLU A 373 -24.50 -20.90 13.83
C GLU A 373 -23.19 -21.35 14.51
N GLU A 374 -22.64 -22.51 14.11
CA GLU A 374 -21.42 -23.10 14.68
C GLU A 374 -20.17 -22.80 13.82
N ALA A 375 -20.38 -22.41 12.58
CA ALA A 375 -19.31 -22.43 11.56
C ALA A 375 -18.18 -21.43 11.82
N VAL A 376 -18.46 -20.29 12.46
CA VAL A 376 -17.40 -19.31 12.81
C VAL A 376 -16.52 -19.85 13.93
N GLU A 377 -17.11 -20.42 14.99
CA GLU A 377 -16.39 -21.03 16.09
C GLU A 377 -15.54 -22.22 15.61
N ARG A 378 -16.08 -23.02 14.68
CA ARG A 378 -15.36 -24.14 14.05
C ARG A 378 -14.17 -23.66 13.22
N LEU A 379 -14.34 -22.59 12.45
CA LEU A 379 -13.24 -21.98 11.71
C LEU A 379 -12.12 -21.51 12.67
N LEU A 380 -12.45 -20.85 13.78
CA LEU A 380 -11.49 -20.37 14.75
C LEU A 380 -10.74 -21.51 15.44
N GLU A 381 -11.46 -22.56 15.82
CA GLU A 381 -10.87 -23.78 16.40
C GLU A 381 -9.93 -24.45 15.40
N PHE A 382 -10.36 -24.57 14.14
CA PHE A 382 -9.55 -25.14 13.07
C PHE A 382 -8.26 -24.35 12.84
N ILE A 383 -8.34 -23.02 12.74
CA ILE A 383 -7.15 -22.16 12.58
C ILE A 383 -6.19 -22.35 13.75
N ARG A 384 -6.70 -22.39 14.99
CA ARG A 384 -5.86 -22.55 16.17
C ARG A 384 -5.15 -23.90 16.17
N THR A 385 -5.87 -24.99 15.96
CA THR A 385 -5.31 -26.35 15.98
C THR A 385 -4.28 -26.54 14.87
N ASP A 386 -4.59 -26.11 13.65
CA ASP A 386 -3.68 -26.23 12.51
C ASP A 386 -2.39 -25.43 12.69
N ARG A 387 -2.46 -24.27 13.36
CA ARG A 387 -1.24 -23.48 13.67
C ARG A 387 -0.42 -24.10 14.78
N GLU A 388 -1.03 -24.69 15.80
CA GLU A 388 -0.32 -25.40 16.86
C GLU A 388 0.42 -26.63 16.31
N GLU A 389 -0.19 -27.38 15.39
CA GLU A 389 0.44 -28.52 14.71
C GLU A 389 1.62 -28.14 13.81
N ASN A 390 1.56 -26.97 13.16
CA ASN A 390 2.64 -26.47 12.29
C ASN A 390 3.78 -25.76 13.02
N LEU A 391 3.64 -25.51 14.32
CA LEU A 391 4.70 -24.97 15.20
C LEU A 391 5.53 -26.03 15.89
N GLN A 392 5.17 -27.32 15.76
CA GLN A 392 5.92 -28.49 16.24
C GLN A 392 6.77 -29.07 15.09
#